data_789ba017646e26716533c859c024e37c
#
_entry.id   789ba017646e26716533c859c024e37c
#
_cell.length_a   1.000
_cell.length_b   1.000
_cell.length_c   1.000
_cell.angle_alpha   90.00
_cell.angle_beta   90.00
_cell.angle_gamma   90.00
#
_symmetry.space_group_name_H-M   'P 1'
#
loop_
_entity.id
_entity.type
_entity.pdbx_description
1 polymer ?
#
loop_
_entity_poly.entity_id
_entity_poly.type
_entity_poly.pdbx_seq_one_letter_code
_entity_poly.pdbx_strand_id
1 'polypeptide(L)'
;MNILSSEDIPCIDANHLQEKSPEYNDTIKKIQSSCLNPGFFCLENLPLDTEKCIDITTDHMKHFFSLDDKHPIKENINVTGRENTYGWMPMFQEPAYEAGTIAHVESFDFGRSAKKIEAADFSQNQWPNIPDFKKDIRSIWNEYSSIGMLTLKAIARSLQLPENFLIENCNSQDLSTMRLLNYPAIDASIINKNSVGISAHTDFECITLISQTTSGLELLGTDDKWYQASSDNKKIVVIIGKMLEVWTNGKIQATKHRVNNREWQRYSTVLFFGVNDEIIVEPHQKFVDKGKLANYSAIKQREHINNEISKAEKNRDTSLNG
;
A
#
# COMPACT_ATOMS: atom_id res chain seq x y z
N MET A 1 4.72 -12.70 21.36
CA MET A 1 5.84 -12.27 20.50
C MET A 1 6.19 -10.85 20.88
N ASN A 2 7.46 -10.54 21.09
CA ASN A 2 7.89 -9.17 21.30
C ASN A 2 7.80 -8.42 19.96
N ILE A 3 7.03 -7.32 19.92
CA ILE A 3 6.95 -6.44 18.76
C ILE A 3 8.02 -5.36 18.99
N LEU A 4 8.89 -5.15 18.00
CA LEU A 4 9.89 -4.10 18.03
C LEU A 4 9.25 -2.73 17.84
N SER A 5 9.89 -1.69 18.36
CA SER A 5 9.36 -0.32 18.29
C SER A 5 9.53 0.27 16.88
N SER A 6 8.84 1.37 16.61
CA SER A 6 9.03 2.12 15.37
C SER A 6 10.42 2.74 15.23
N GLU A 7 11.17 2.89 16.33
CA GLU A 7 12.54 3.39 16.34
C GLU A 7 13.54 2.38 15.73
N ASP A 8 13.17 1.09 15.71
CA ASP A 8 13.96 0.03 15.10
C ASP A 8 13.79 -0.02 13.57
N ILE A 9 12.85 0.74 12.99
CA ILE A 9 12.63 0.81 11.54
C ILE A 9 13.62 1.81 10.94
N PRO A 10 14.40 1.41 9.88
CA PRO A 10 15.29 2.33 9.21
C PRO A 10 14.53 3.53 8.64
N CYS A 11 14.92 4.76 9.01
CA CYS A 11 14.34 5.99 8.48
C CYS A 11 15.27 6.64 7.46
N ILE A 12 14.72 7.08 6.33
CA ILE A 12 15.39 7.74 5.22
C ILE A 12 14.86 9.16 5.13
N ASP A 13 15.74 10.14 5.08
CA ASP A 13 15.36 11.53 4.82
C ASP A 13 14.90 11.68 3.36
N ALA A 14 13.63 12.06 3.16
CA ALA A 14 13.03 12.19 1.83
C ALA A 14 13.73 13.26 0.96
N ASN A 15 14.32 14.28 1.57
CA ASN A 15 15.08 15.30 0.85
C ASN A 15 16.34 14.73 0.17
N HIS A 16 16.88 13.64 0.71
CA HIS A 16 18.06 12.97 0.18
C HIS A 16 17.77 11.99 -0.96
N LEU A 17 16.51 11.80 -1.34
CA LEU A 17 16.15 10.99 -2.52
C LEU A 17 16.45 11.68 -3.85
N GLN A 18 16.79 12.96 -3.84
CA GLN A 18 17.15 13.72 -5.03
C GLN A 18 18.66 13.58 -5.32
N GLU A 19 19.02 13.30 -6.57
CA GLU A 19 20.43 13.13 -7.01
C GLU A 19 21.35 14.33 -6.69
N LYS A 20 20.76 15.50 -6.55
CA LYS A 20 21.51 16.72 -6.22
C LYS A 20 21.92 16.79 -4.74
N SER A 21 21.34 15.93 -3.88
CA SER A 21 21.73 15.89 -2.47
C SER A 21 23.15 15.35 -2.31
N PRO A 22 24.01 15.99 -1.51
CA PRO A 22 25.32 15.44 -1.15
C PRO A 22 25.24 14.05 -0.52
N GLU A 23 24.16 13.77 0.21
CA GLU A 23 23.88 12.53 0.94
C GLU A 23 23.29 11.43 0.07
N TYR A 24 23.00 11.69 -1.21
CA TYR A 24 22.29 10.77 -2.11
C TYR A 24 22.92 9.37 -2.15
N ASN A 25 24.25 9.29 -2.31
CA ASN A 25 24.93 7.97 -2.40
C ASN A 25 24.86 7.17 -1.09
N ASP A 26 24.89 7.81 0.05
CA ASP A 26 24.76 7.14 1.35
C ASP A 26 23.28 6.74 1.60
N THR A 27 22.35 7.56 1.15
CA THR A 27 20.92 7.22 1.11
C THR A 27 20.66 5.97 0.27
N ILE A 28 21.26 5.85 -0.92
CA ILE A 28 21.14 4.64 -1.76
C ILE A 28 21.66 3.39 -1.03
N LYS A 29 22.79 3.47 -0.32
CA LYS A 29 23.30 2.34 0.48
C LYS A 29 22.36 1.97 1.63
N LYS A 30 21.79 2.98 2.29
CA LYS A 30 20.83 2.78 3.38
C LYS A 30 19.54 2.14 2.87
N ILE A 31 19.03 2.56 1.72
CA ILE A 31 17.89 1.91 1.04
C ILE A 31 18.23 0.46 0.69
N GLN A 32 19.41 0.19 0.12
CA GLN A 32 19.84 -1.17 -0.18
C GLN A 32 19.83 -2.08 1.04
N SER A 33 20.44 -1.63 2.14
CA SER A 33 20.45 -2.41 3.39
C SER A 33 19.04 -2.60 3.94
N SER A 34 18.20 -1.57 3.91
CA SER A 34 16.84 -1.63 4.43
C SER A 34 15.92 -2.57 3.63
N CYS A 35 16.05 -2.57 2.30
CA CYS A 35 15.31 -3.51 1.44
C CYS A 35 15.73 -4.98 1.66
N LEU A 36 16.97 -5.23 2.07
CA LEU A 36 17.47 -6.57 2.36
C LEU A 36 17.15 -7.01 3.79
N ASN A 37 17.25 -6.08 4.74
CA ASN A 37 16.96 -6.30 6.16
C ASN A 37 16.64 -4.95 6.81
N PRO A 38 15.43 -4.75 7.34
CA PRO A 38 14.37 -5.73 7.60
C PRO A 38 13.42 -6.00 6.40
N GLY A 39 13.57 -5.41 5.23
CA GLY A 39 12.69 -5.55 4.06
C GLY A 39 11.70 -4.39 3.90
N PHE A 40 11.88 -3.31 4.65
CA PHE A 40 11.06 -2.09 4.61
C PHE A 40 11.84 -0.93 5.23
N PHE A 41 11.32 0.28 5.07
CA PHE A 41 11.88 1.49 5.66
C PHE A 41 10.82 2.58 5.82
N CYS A 42 11.18 3.66 6.48
CA CYS A 42 10.35 4.84 6.66
C CYS A 42 10.99 6.03 5.93
N LEU A 43 10.17 6.86 5.31
CA LEU A 43 10.56 8.18 4.84
C LEU A 43 10.15 9.22 5.89
N GLU A 44 11.06 10.12 6.21
CA GLU A 44 10.85 11.25 7.12
C GLU A 44 11.32 12.54 6.47
N ASN A 45 11.07 13.69 7.10
CA ASN A 45 11.36 15.01 6.54
C ASN A 45 10.72 15.19 5.15
N LEU A 46 9.43 14.85 5.07
CA LEU A 46 8.66 14.96 3.83
C LEU A 46 8.61 16.43 3.35
N PRO A 47 8.44 16.67 2.03
CA PRO A 47 8.16 18.01 1.54
C PRO A 47 6.96 18.63 2.25
N LEU A 48 7.01 19.92 2.56
CA LEU A 48 5.96 20.62 3.32
C LEU A 48 4.57 20.52 2.65
N ASP A 49 4.52 20.49 1.34
CA ASP A 49 3.25 20.34 0.61
C ASP A 49 2.69 18.93 0.76
N THR A 50 3.54 17.91 0.84
CA THR A 50 3.11 16.53 1.15
C THR A 50 2.52 16.44 2.55
N GLU A 51 3.16 17.03 3.56
CA GLU A 51 2.63 17.05 4.94
C GLU A 51 1.26 17.73 5.00
N LYS A 52 1.10 18.88 4.34
CA LYS A 52 -0.20 19.57 4.25
C LYS A 52 -1.27 18.71 3.56
N CYS A 53 -0.92 18.04 2.48
CA CYS A 53 -1.85 17.14 1.78
C CYS A 53 -2.27 15.97 2.66
N ILE A 54 -1.37 15.40 3.48
CA ILE A 54 -1.71 14.35 4.47
C ILE A 54 -2.72 14.87 5.49
N ASP A 55 -2.49 16.06 6.04
CA ASP A 55 -3.40 16.65 7.04
C ASP A 55 -4.79 16.92 6.45
N ILE A 56 -4.86 17.55 5.27
CA ILE A 56 -6.12 17.81 4.55
C ILE A 56 -6.85 16.49 4.22
N THR A 57 -6.12 15.48 3.74
CA THR A 57 -6.69 14.16 3.45
C THR A 57 -7.25 13.51 4.71
N THR A 58 -6.55 13.62 5.82
CA THR A 58 -7.01 13.10 7.12
C THR A 58 -8.32 13.78 7.57
N ASP A 59 -8.46 15.08 7.38
CA ASP A 59 -9.69 15.79 7.74
C ASP A 59 -10.86 15.38 6.82
N HIS A 60 -10.62 15.19 5.53
CA HIS A 60 -11.62 14.61 4.62
C HIS A 60 -12.02 13.19 5.02
N MET A 61 -11.08 12.34 5.45
CA MET A 61 -11.38 10.99 5.94
C MET A 61 -12.25 11.04 7.19
N LYS A 62 -11.91 11.88 8.17
CA LYS A 62 -12.72 12.05 9.39
C LYS A 62 -14.16 12.45 9.05
N HIS A 63 -14.33 13.41 8.14
CA HIS A 63 -15.66 13.85 7.72
C HIS A 63 -16.42 12.75 6.98
N PHE A 64 -15.83 12.17 5.94
CA PHE A 64 -16.47 11.16 5.10
C PHE A 64 -16.85 9.90 5.88
N PHE A 65 -15.94 9.35 6.68
CA PHE A 65 -16.17 8.12 7.42
C PHE A 65 -17.06 8.32 8.66
N SER A 66 -17.26 9.56 9.14
CA SER A 66 -18.24 9.85 10.20
C SER A 66 -19.70 9.83 9.73
N LEU A 67 -19.95 9.85 8.41
CA LEU A 67 -21.29 9.73 7.88
C LEU A 67 -21.87 8.34 8.15
N ASP A 68 -23.18 8.28 8.40
CA ASP A 68 -23.90 7.01 8.53
C ASP A 68 -23.76 6.17 7.24
N ASP A 69 -23.70 4.86 7.35
CA ASP A 69 -23.53 3.96 6.20
C ASP A 69 -24.68 4.07 5.17
N LYS A 70 -25.87 4.44 5.64
CA LYS A 70 -27.05 4.70 4.78
C LYS A 70 -27.11 6.14 4.28
N HIS A 71 -26.10 6.97 4.57
CA HIS A 71 -26.08 8.33 4.07
C HIS A 71 -25.95 8.31 2.52
N PRO A 72 -26.77 9.07 1.78
CA PRO A 72 -26.76 9.03 0.31
C PRO A 72 -25.39 9.24 -0.34
N ILE A 73 -24.50 10.02 0.30
CA ILE A 73 -23.13 10.24 -0.15
C ILE A 73 -22.33 8.91 -0.18
N LYS A 74 -22.50 8.03 0.81
CA LYS A 74 -21.86 6.71 0.86
C LYS A 74 -22.57 5.69 -0.03
N GLU A 75 -23.91 5.59 0.07
CA GLU A 75 -24.69 4.62 -0.70
C GLU A 75 -24.48 4.75 -2.21
N ASN A 76 -24.43 5.97 -2.74
CA ASN A 76 -24.25 6.23 -4.18
C ASN A 76 -22.92 5.70 -4.73
N ILE A 77 -21.91 5.57 -3.90
CA ILE A 77 -20.56 5.11 -4.28
C ILE A 77 -20.16 3.79 -3.61
N ASN A 78 -21.12 3.06 -3.05
CA ASN A 78 -20.91 1.74 -2.45
C ASN A 78 -20.54 0.72 -3.54
N VAL A 79 -19.42 0.03 -3.36
CA VAL A 79 -18.87 -0.94 -4.34
C VAL A 79 -19.16 -2.39 -4.00
N THR A 80 -19.88 -2.68 -2.92
CA THR A 80 -20.20 -4.05 -2.51
C THR A 80 -20.93 -4.79 -3.62
N GLY A 81 -20.38 -5.94 -4.05
CA GLY A 81 -20.96 -6.77 -5.10
C GLY A 81 -20.89 -6.17 -6.51
N ARG A 82 -20.11 -5.12 -6.72
CA ARG A 82 -19.89 -4.50 -8.04
C ARG A 82 -18.54 -4.92 -8.62
N GLU A 83 -18.46 -4.99 -9.95
CA GLU A 83 -17.18 -5.19 -10.66
C GLU A 83 -16.23 -4.00 -10.49
N ASN A 84 -16.80 -2.78 -10.44
CA ASN A 84 -16.05 -1.59 -10.14
C ASN A 84 -15.74 -1.50 -8.64
N THR A 85 -14.47 -1.63 -8.27
CA THR A 85 -13.98 -1.57 -6.89
C THR A 85 -13.57 -0.17 -6.43
N TYR A 86 -13.69 0.87 -7.29
CA TYR A 86 -13.36 2.26 -6.93
C TYR A 86 -14.58 3.00 -6.41
N GLY A 87 -14.56 3.33 -5.15
CA GLY A 87 -15.63 3.93 -4.38
C GLY A 87 -15.50 3.57 -2.91
N TRP A 88 -16.60 3.52 -2.19
CA TRP A 88 -16.64 3.18 -0.77
C TRP A 88 -16.96 1.69 -0.56
N MET A 89 -16.12 1.03 0.21
CA MET A 89 -16.34 -0.34 0.70
C MET A 89 -16.72 -0.28 2.17
N PRO A 90 -17.92 -0.76 2.54
CA PRO A 90 -18.40 -0.76 3.93
C PRO A 90 -17.57 -1.66 4.85
N MET A 91 -17.80 -1.48 6.14
CA MET A 91 -17.23 -2.32 7.20
C MET A 91 -17.51 -3.81 6.94
N PHE A 92 -16.55 -4.68 7.28
CA PHE A 92 -16.62 -6.15 7.15
C PHE A 92 -16.67 -6.69 5.71
N GLN A 93 -16.51 -5.86 4.70
CA GLN A 93 -16.48 -6.26 3.30
C GLN A 93 -15.07 -6.47 2.74
N GLU A 94 -14.04 -6.07 3.47
CA GLU A 94 -12.64 -6.29 3.07
C GLU A 94 -12.36 -7.81 2.93
N PRO A 95 -11.69 -8.24 1.86
CA PRO A 95 -11.28 -9.62 1.67
C PRO A 95 -10.42 -10.16 2.84
N ALA A 96 -10.59 -11.43 3.20
CA ALA A 96 -9.85 -12.07 4.28
C ALA A 96 -8.63 -12.81 3.73
N TYR A 97 -7.43 -12.28 3.94
CA TYR A 97 -6.18 -12.93 3.48
C TYR A 97 -5.80 -14.15 4.33
N GLU A 98 -6.33 -14.25 5.55
CA GLU A 98 -6.23 -15.44 6.40
C GLU A 98 -7.64 -15.98 6.67
N ALA A 99 -7.86 -17.28 6.41
CA ALA A 99 -9.16 -17.92 6.65
C ALA A 99 -9.58 -17.82 8.12
N GLY A 100 -10.86 -17.56 8.37
CA GLY A 100 -11.41 -17.41 9.71
C GLY A 100 -11.24 -16.01 10.30
N THR A 101 -10.67 -15.03 9.58
CA THR A 101 -10.58 -13.65 10.04
C THR A 101 -11.70 -12.78 9.48
N ILE A 102 -12.07 -11.75 10.25
CA ILE A 102 -13.05 -10.72 9.84
C ILE A 102 -12.38 -9.36 10.03
N ALA A 103 -12.29 -8.61 8.95
CA ALA A 103 -11.64 -7.30 8.94
C ALA A 103 -12.60 -6.20 9.44
N HIS A 104 -12.17 -5.44 10.44
CA HIS A 104 -12.86 -4.27 10.98
C HIS A 104 -12.29 -2.99 10.34
N VAL A 105 -12.63 -2.78 9.10
CA VAL A 105 -12.17 -1.64 8.31
C VAL A 105 -13.23 -1.28 7.27
N GLU A 106 -13.35 -0.01 6.97
CA GLU A 106 -13.99 0.49 5.77
C GLU A 106 -12.97 1.28 4.94
N SER A 107 -13.18 1.35 3.64
CA SER A 107 -12.25 2.00 2.73
C SER A 107 -12.93 2.88 1.68
N PHE A 108 -12.16 3.81 1.14
CA PHE A 108 -12.48 4.54 -0.08
C PHE A 108 -11.31 4.40 -1.04
N ASP A 109 -11.57 3.78 -2.17
CA ASP A 109 -10.55 3.46 -3.17
C ASP A 109 -10.73 4.28 -4.44
N PHE A 110 -9.62 4.69 -5.05
CA PHE A 110 -9.60 5.30 -6.37
C PHE A 110 -8.28 5.06 -7.07
N GLY A 111 -8.33 5.07 -8.40
CA GLY A 111 -7.16 4.91 -9.25
C GLY A 111 -6.82 6.17 -10.03
N ARG A 112 -5.78 6.08 -10.85
CA ARG A 112 -5.46 7.13 -11.81
C ARG A 112 -6.67 7.36 -12.73
N SER A 113 -7.00 8.62 -13.02
CA SER A 113 -8.01 8.92 -14.03
C SER A 113 -7.50 8.48 -15.40
N ALA A 114 -8.09 7.41 -15.93
CA ALA A 114 -7.71 6.92 -17.23
C ALA A 114 -7.94 7.95 -18.32
N LYS A 115 -6.90 8.24 -19.12
CA LYS A 115 -7.09 8.66 -20.49
C LYS A 115 -7.51 7.39 -21.24
N LYS A 116 -8.82 7.25 -21.62
CA LYS A 116 -9.35 6.18 -22.46
C LYS A 116 -8.63 4.83 -22.29
N ILE A 117 -9.06 3.98 -21.38
CA ILE A 117 -8.81 2.55 -21.49
C ILE A 117 -9.96 2.02 -22.36
N GLU A 118 -9.66 1.51 -23.56
CA GLU A 118 -10.64 0.91 -24.48
C GLU A 118 -11.17 -0.46 -24.00
N ALA A 119 -10.64 -0.98 -22.93
CA ALA A 119 -11.20 -2.18 -22.29
C ALA A 119 -12.30 -1.73 -21.33
N ALA A 120 -13.50 -2.17 -21.60
CA ALA A 120 -14.64 -2.06 -20.70
C ALA A 120 -14.19 -2.28 -19.26
N ASP A 121 -14.56 -1.37 -18.38
CA ASP A 121 -14.79 -1.56 -16.94
C ASP A 121 -13.66 -1.43 -15.93
N PHE A 122 -12.46 -0.95 -16.21
CA PHE A 122 -11.64 -0.52 -15.10
C PHE A 122 -11.90 0.96 -14.79
N SER A 123 -12.98 1.04 -14.04
CA SER A 123 -13.29 1.95 -12.98
C SER A 123 -13.27 3.42 -13.36
N GLN A 124 -14.42 3.88 -13.64
CA GLN A 124 -14.72 5.28 -13.37
C GLN A 124 -14.64 5.48 -11.85
N ASN A 125 -13.66 6.27 -11.37
CA ASN A 125 -13.60 6.65 -9.98
C ASN A 125 -14.94 7.26 -9.54
N GLN A 126 -15.54 6.72 -8.52
CA GLN A 126 -16.76 7.23 -7.91
C GLN A 126 -16.37 8.16 -6.75
N TRP A 127 -16.81 9.41 -6.79
CA TRP A 127 -16.43 10.40 -5.80
C TRP A 127 -17.63 10.79 -4.94
N PRO A 128 -17.45 10.92 -3.61
CA PRO A 128 -18.50 11.44 -2.75
C PRO A 128 -18.79 12.92 -3.09
N ASN A 129 -20.06 13.30 -3.05
CA ASN A 129 -20.46 14.68 -3.25
C ASN A 129 -20.19 15.51 -1.99
N ILE A 130 -18.91 15.72 -1.69
CA ILE A 130 -18.41 16.54 -0.59
C ILE A 130 -17.57 17.66 -1.22
N PRO A 131 -17.77 18.95 -0.82
CA PRO A 131 -16.98 20.05 -1.33
C PRO A 131 -15.48 19.78 -1.21
N ASP A 132 -14.74 20.11 -2.24
CA ASP A 132 -13.28 19.99 -2.39
C ASP A 132 -12.69 18.57 -2.22
N PHE A 133 -13.45 17.58 -1.76
CA PHE A 133 -12.97 16.20 -1.52
C PHE A 133 -12.16 15.64 -2.71
N LYS A 134 -12.76 15.60 -3.89
CA LYS A 134 -12.10 15.08 -5.10
C LYS A 134 -10.81 15.83 -5.43
N LYS A 135 -10.81 17.14 -5.31
CA LYS A 135 -9.65 18.00 -5.63
C LYS A 135 -8.51 17.71 -4.66
N ASP A 136 -8.80 17.75 -3.39
CA ASP A 136 -7.79 17.61 -2.33
C ASP A 136 -7.23 16.17 -2.25
N ILE A 137 -8.12 15.16 -2.36
CA ILE A 137 -7.70 13.76 -2.40
C ILE A 137 -6.86 13.44 -3.66
N ARG A 138 -7.10 14.12 -4.78
CA ARG A 138 -6.20 13.99 -5.93
C ARG A 138 -4.85 14.69 -5.73
N SER A 139 -4.78 15.69 -4.89
CA SER A 139 -3.49 16.33 -4.57
C SER A 139 -2.58 15.37 -3.81
N ILE A 140 -3.09 14.62 -2.83
CA ILE A 140 -2.27 13.62 -2.13
C ILE A 140 -1.80 12.49 -3.06
N TRP A 141 -2.62 12.09 -4.05
CA TRP A 141 -2.17 11.17 -5.10
C TRP A 141 -0.91 11.68 -5.81
N ASN A 142 -0.89 12.94 -6.22
CA ASN A 142 0.23 13.53 -6.93
C ASN A 142 1.49 13.57 -6.06
N GLU A 143 1.34 13.94 -4.78
CA GLU A 143 2.44 13.97 -3.82
C GLU A 143 3.03 12.57 -3.61
N TYR A 144 2.18 11.59 -3.33
CA TYR A 144 2.63 10.21 -3.14
C TYR A 144 3.24 9.61 -4.41
N SER A 145 2.68 9.93 -5.58
CA SER A 145 3.25 9.51 -6.86
C SER A 145 4.64 10.07 -7.07
N SER A 146 4.85 11.35 -6.75
CA SER A 146 6.17 12.00 -6.88
C SER A 146 7.20 11.35 -5.94
N ILE A 147 6.84 11.12 -4.68
CA ILE A 147 7.70 10.44 -3.70
C ILE A 147 7.95 8.98 -4.12
N GLY A 148 6.91 8.29 -4.59
CA GLY A 148 7.00 6.91 -5.08
C GLY A 148 7.97 6.77 -6.25
N MET A 149 7.93 7.68 -7.22
CA MET A 149 8.85 7.69 -8.37
C MET A 149 10.31 7.91 -7.92
N LEU A 150 10.56 8.85 -7.00
CA LEU A 150 11.89 9.06 -6.43
C LEU A 150 12.38 7.81 -5.67
N THR A 151 11.49 7.19 -4.92
CA THR A 151 11.78 5.95 -4.17
C THR A 151 12.10 4.79 -5.11
N LEU A 152 11.33 4.57 -6.17
CA LEU A 152 11.60 3.55 -7.19
C LEU A 152 12.93 3.76 -7.89
N LYS A 153 13.27 5.02 -8.21
CA LYS A 153 14.56 5.39 -8.78
C LYS A 153 15.71 5.01 -7.83
N ALA A 154 15.58 5.37 -6.57
CA ALA A 154 16.57 5.06 -5.54
C ALA A 154 16.71 3.53 -5.31
N ILE A 155 15.60 2.79 -5.31
CA ILE A 155 15.61 1.32 -5.21
C ILE A 155 16.30 0.71 -6.44
N ALA A 156 15.97 1.12 -7.67
CA ALA A 156 16.63 0.62 -8.87
C ALA A 156 18.15 0.81 -8.78
N ARG A 157 18.59 1.99 -8.38
CA ARG A 157 20.00 2.31 -8.22
C ARG A 157 20.67 1.50 -7.09
N SER A 158 19.99 1.31 -5.96
CA SER A 158 20.47 0.48 -4.84
C SER A 158 20.68 -0.98 -5.26
N LEU A 159 19.87 -1.46 -6.19
CA LEU A 159 19.96 -2.78 -6.80
C LEU A 159 20.95 -2.84 -7.97
N GLN A 160 21.59 -1.71 -8.32
CA GLN A 160 22.47 -1.56 -9.48
C GLN A 160 21.74 -1.99 -10.79
N LEU A 161 20.47 -1.74 -10.90
CA LEU A 161 19.70 -1.79 -12.15
C LEU A 161 19.88 -0.47 -12.91
N PRO A 162 19.52 -0.41 -14.19
CA PRO A 162 19.38 0.86 -14.89
C PRO A 162 18.46 1.79 -14.05
N GLU A 163 18.86 3.02 -13.87
CA GLU A 163 18.22 3.96 -12.94
C GLU A 163 16.72 4.13 -13.21
N ASN A 164 16.34 4.17 -14.46
CA ASN A 164 14.96 4.34 -14.90
C ASN A 164 14.19 3.02 -15.02
N PHE A 165 14.81 1.87 -14.76
CA PHE A 165 14.19 0.56 -14.98
C PHE A 165 12.82 0.44 -14.30
N LEU A 166 12.74 0.70 -12.99
CA LEU A 166 11.47 0.61 -12.27
C LEU A 166 10.50 1.73 -12.68
N ILE A 167 11.01 2.94 -12.93
CA ILE A 167 10.18 4.07 -13.33
C ILE A 167 9.50 3.81 -14.67
N GLU A 168 10.25 3.38 -15.68
CA GLU A 168 9.71 3.11 -17.03
C GLU A 168 8.63 2.02 -17.01
N ASN A 169 8.73 1.07 -16.08
CA ASN A 169 7.77 0.00 -15.91
C ASN A 169 6.58 0.35 -14.99
N CYS A 170 6.60 1.51 -14.31
CA CYS A 170 5.55 1.93 -13.37
C CYS A 170 4.97 3.33 -13.66
N ASN A 171 5.43 4.04 -14.70
CA ASN A 171 5.11 5.45 -14.93
C ASN A 171 3.68 5.72 -15.39
N SER A 172 3.02 4.76 -16.03
CA SER A 172 1.61 4.90 -16.40
C SER A 172 0.69 4.84 -15.18
N GLN A 173 1.11 4.15 -14.12
CA GLN A 173 0.32 3.92 -12.89
C GLN A 173 -1.07 3.30 -13.15
N ASP A 174 -1.21 2.52 -14.21
CA ASP A 174 -2.49 1.93 -14.62
C ASP A 174 -3.07 0.98 -13.57
N LEU A 175 -2.19 0.26 -12.88
CA LEU A 175 -2.54 -0.68 -11.81
C LEU A 175 -2.26 -0.13 -10.40
N SER A 176 -2.01 1.18 -10.29
CA SER A 176 -1.85 1.83 -8.98
C SER A 176 -3.22 2.21 -8.41
N THR A 177 -3.39 2.00 -7.12
CA THR A 177 -4.61 2.36 -6.39
C THR A 177 -4.24 3.17 -5.15
N MET A 178 -4.97 4.23 -4.88
CA MET A 178 -4.93 4.90 -3.59
C MET A 178 -6.15 4.48 -2.79
N ARG A 179 -5.90 4.12 -1.54
CA ARG A 179 -6.88 3.65 -0.58
C ARG A 179 -6.83 4.50 0.68
N LEU A 180 -7.95 5.07 1.05
CA LEU A 180 -8.18 5.74 2.32
C LEU A 180 -8.90 4.76 3.24
N LEU A 181 -8.36 4.54 4.44
CA LEU A 181 -8.82 3.50 5.35
C LEU A 181 -9.25 4.09 6.68
N ASN A 182 -10.39 3.64 7.16
CA ASN A 182 -10.92 3.91 8.49
C ASN A 182 -10.97 2.63 9.32
N TYR A 183 -10.19 2.60 10.40
CA TYR A 183 -10.23 1.55 11.42
C TYR A 183 -10.86 2.16 12.67
N PRO A 184 -12.13 1.89 12.97
CA PRO A 184 -12.78 2.44 14.15
C PRO A 184 -12.15 1.91 15.44
N ALA A 185 -12.29 2.69 16.50
CA ALA A 185 -12.00 2.20 17.84
C ALA A 185 -12.93 1.03 18.18
N ILE A 186 -12.39 -0.06 18.71
CA ILE A 186 -13.15 -1.24 19.09
C ILE A 186 -12.96 -1.50 20.58
N ASP A 187 -14.07 -1.73 21.30
CA ASP A 187 -14.02 -2.09 22.71
C ASP A 187 -13.22 -3.39 22.91
N ALA A 188 -12.26 -3.37 23.82
CA ALA A 188 -11.41 -4.53 24.11
C ALA A 188 -12.20 -5.78 24.47
N SER A 189 -13.39 -5.64 25.04
CA SER A 189 -14.26 -6.75 25.44
C SER A 189 -14.84 -7.54 24.25
N ILE A 190 -14.93 -6.91 23.08
CA ILE A 190 -15.44 -7.53 21.84
C ILE A 190 -14.34 -7.94 20.86
N ILE A 191 -13.10 -7.54 21.11
CA ILE A 191 -11.95 -7.99 20.33
C ILE A 191 -11.71 -9.48 20.59
N ASN A 192 -11.82 -10.29 19.56
CA ASN A 192 -11.50 -11.71 19.61
C ASN A 192 -10.37 -12.05 18.62
N LYS A 193 -9.86 -13.27 18.67
CA LYS A 193 -8.73 -13.72 17.83
C LYS A 193 -9.01 -13.69 16.31
N ASN A 194 -10.27 -13.69 15.92
CA ASN A 194 -10.68 -13.69 14.51
C ASN A 194 -10.94 -12.25 14.00
N SER A 195 -11.05 -11.29 14.92
CA SER A 195 -11.29 -9.88 14.62
C SER A 195 -9.96 -9.17 14.41
N VAL A 196 -9.73 -8.66 13.23
CA VAL A 196 -8.50 -7.96 12.83
C VAL A 196 -8.82 -6.64 12.16
N GLY A 197 -7.89 -5.70 12.10
CA GLY A 197 -8.00 -4.56 11.20
C GLY A 197 -7.90 -5.04 9.75
N ILE A 198 -6.76 -5.65 9.40
CA ILE A 198 -6.55 -6.43 8.16
C ILE A 198 -5.64 -7.60 8.51
N SER A 199 -5.97 -8.81 8.03
CA SER A 199 -5.17 -10.01 8.24
C SER A 199 -3.82 -9.95 7.53
N ALA A 200 -2.87 -10.78 7.97
CA ALA A 200 -1.51 -10.74 7.47
C ALA A 200 -1.43 -11.14 5.99
N HIS A 201 -0.81 -10.28 5.17
CA HIS A 201 -0.67 -10.45 3.73
C HIS A 201 0.58 -9.75 3.21
N THR A 202 0.85 -9.88 1.92
CA THR A 202 1.82 -9.08 1.15
C THR A 202 1.09 -8.36 0.03
N ASP A 203 1.55 -7.16 -0.31
CA ASP A 203 0.98 -6.40 -1.42
C ASP A 203 1.37 -6.96 -2.78
N PHE A 204 0.53 -6.72 -3.76
CA PHE A 204 0.62 -7.29 -5.11
C PHE A 204 1.41 -6.41 -6.08
N GLU A 205 1.66 -5.16 -5.69
CA GLU A 205 2.26 -4.13 -6.52
C GLU A 205 3.79 -4.16 -6.45
N CYS A 206 4.45 -3.08 -6.88
CA CYS A 206 5.90 -2.93 -6.81
C CYS A 206 6.35 -2.50 -5.41
N ILE A 207 5.81 -1.38 -4.93
CA ILE A 207 5.99 -0.86 -3.57
C ILE A 207 4.66 -0.29 -3.06
N THR A 208 4.52 -0.17 -1.75
CA THR A 208 3.40 0.52 -1.13
C THR A 208 3.90 1.63 -0.22
N LEU A 209 3.25 2.79 -0.31
CA LEU A 209 3.51 3.96 0.52
C LEU A 209 2.36 4.14 1.50
N ILE A 210 2.64 4.17 2.80
CA ILE A 210 1.61 4.20 3.85
C ILE A 210 1.91 5.30 4.86
N SER A 211 0.96 6.21 5.07
CA SER A 211 0.90 7.05 6.28
C SER A 211 -0.28 6.65 7.15
N GLN A 212 -0.19 6.94 8.46
CA GLN A 212 -1.24 6.60 9.43
C GLN A 212 -1.28 7.61 10.58
N THR A 213 -2.45 7.82 11.15
CA THR A 213 -2.65 8.80 12.22
C THR A 213 -2.29 8.27 13.61
N THR A 214 -2.38 6.96 13.79
CA THR A 214 -2.10 6.28 15.05
C THR A 214 -1.50 4.90 14.78
N SER A 215 -0.94 4.24 15.77
CA SER A 215 -0.34 2.91 15.65
C SER A 215 -1.38 1.84 15.30
N GLY A 216 -0.95 0.74 14.69
CA GLY A 216 -1.80 -0.41 14.30
C GLY A 216 -1.19 -1.26 13.20
N LEU A 217 -0.43 -0.65 12.29
CA LEU A 217 0.29 -1.38 11.25
C LEU A 217 1.52 -2.08 11.84
N GLU A 218 1.63 -3.37 11.58
CA GLU A 218 2.76 -4.20 11.96
C GLU A 218 3.38 -4.84 10.71
N LEU A 219 4.71 -4.84 10.65
CA LEU A 219 5.52 -5.31 9.52
C LEU A 219 6.37 -6.49 9.98
N LEU A 220 6.38 -7.58 9.23
CA LEU A 220 7.26 -8.73 9.48
C LEU A 220 8.60 -8.51 8.78
N GLY A 221 9.65 -8.41 9.55
CA GLY A 221 11.01 -8.28 9.01
C GLY A 221 11.54 -9.60 8.47
N THR A 222 12.56 -9.51 7.63
CA THR A 222 13.31 -10.68 7.12
C THR A 222 14.06 -11.45 8.23
N ASP A 223 14.10 -10.89 9.43
CA ASP A 223 14.62 -11.49 10.67
C ASP A 223 13.53 -12.21 11.50
N ASP A 224 12.35 -12.44 10.91
CA ASP A 224 11.18 -13.07 11.52
C ASP A 224 10.62 -12.33 12.76
N LYS A 225 10.91 -11.03 12.89
CA LYS A 225 10.34 -10.19 13.95
C LYS A 225 9.29 -9.24 13.42
N TRP A 226 8.27 -8.98 14.23
CA TRP A 226 7.27 -7.97 13.95
C TRP A 226 7.74 -6.60 14.44
N TYR A 227 7.55 -5.58 13.61
CA TYR A 227 7.88 -4.19 13.86
C TYR A 227 6.60 -3.36 13.86
N GLN A 228 6.41 -2.53 14.88
CA GLN A 228 5.32 -1.56 14.93
C GLN A 228 5.67 -0.35 14.06
N ALA A 229 4.87 -0.07 13.04
CA ALA A 229 5.07 1.13 12.23
C ALA A 229 4.84 2.43 13.05
N SER A 230 5.54 3.50 12.67
CA SER A 230 5.41 4.81 13.31
C SER A 230 3.97 5.32 13.29
N SER A 231 3.54 5.94 14.39
CA SER A 231 2.28 6.67 14.50
C SER A 231 2.39 8.15 14.11
N ASP A 232 3.56 8.59 13.70
CA ASP A 232 3.77 9.94 13.17
C ASP A 232 3.21 10.01 11.74
N ASN A 233 2.13 10.77 11.54
CA ASN A 233 1.47 10.92 10.25
C ASN A 233 2.33 11.67 9.21
N LYS A 234 3.42 12.32 9.64
CA LYS A 234 4.40 12.97 8.76
C LYS A 234 5.50 12.04 8.28
N LYS A 235 5.37 10.75 8.54
CA LYS A 235 6.25 9.70 8.01
C LYS A 235 5.47 8.81 7.05
N ILE A 236 6.16 8.36 6.00
CA ILE A 236 5.64 7.39 5.05
C ILE A 236 6.42 6.08 5.20
N VAL A 237 5.73 5.01 5.56
CA VAL A 237 6.29 3.67 5.53
C VAL A 237 6.32 3.18 4.09
N VAL A 238 7.46 2.65 3.66
CA VAL A 238 7.65 2.01 2.35
C VAL A 238 7.81 0.52 2.56
N ILE A 239 6.91 -0.25 1.99
CA ILE A 239 6.97 -1.72 1.98
C ILE A 239 7.15 -2.26 0.57
N ILE A 240 7.75 -3.42 0.48
CA ILE A 240 8.05 -4.10 -0.77
C ILE A 240 6.85 -4.95 -1.18
N GLY A 241 6.46 -4.84 -2.44
CA GLY A 241 5.39 -5.62 -3.03
C GLY A 241 5.90 -6.77 -3.90
N LYS A 242 4.97 -7.61 -4.34
CA LYS A 242 5.25 -8.86 -5.07
C LYS A 242 5.98 -8.64 -6.39
N MET A 243 5.70 -7.57 -7.12
CA MET A 243 6.35 -7.32 -8.40
C MET A 243 7.86 -7.09 -8.23
N LEU A 244 8.27 -6.36 -7.19
CA LEU A 244 9.69 -6.15 -6.91
C LEU A 244 10.38 -7.44 -6.43
N GLU A 245 9.68 -8.29 -5.68
CA GLU A 245 10.18 -9.62 -5.28
C GLU A 245 10.44 -10.48 -6.52
N VAL A 246 9.51 -10.52 -7.48
CA VAL A 246 9.68 -11.28 -8.72
C VAL A 246 10.84 -10.74 -9.55
N TRP A 247 10.91 -9.42 -9.80
CA TRP A 247 12.02 -8.82 -10.55
C TRP A 247 13.40 -9.13 -9.96
N THR A 248 13.48 -9.17 -8.63
CA THR A 248 14.73 -9.47 -7.92
C THR A 248 14.98 -10.95 -7.69
N ASN A 249 14.14 -11.84 -8.29
CA ASN A 249 14.21 -13.28 -8.14
C ASN A 249 14.24 -13.73 -6.65
N GLY A 250 13.52 -13.00 -5.79
CA GLY A 250 13.43 -13.24 -4.35
C GLY A 250 14.62 -12.69 -3.53
N LYS A 251 15.53 -11.92 -4.14
CA LYS A 251 16.62 -11.27 -3.41
C LYS A 251 16.09 -10.23 -2.41
N ILE A 252 15.02 -9.53 -2.79
CA ILE A 252 14.21 -8.70 -1.92
C ILE A 252 12.85 -9.37 -1.82
N GLN A 253 12.33 -9.54 -0.61
CA GLN A 253 11.07 -10.21 -0.36
C GLN A 253 9.94 -9.21 -0.20
N ALA A 254 8.74 -9.58 -0.63
CA ALA A 254 7.53 -8.80 -0.35
C ALA A 254 7.28 -8.76 1.16
N THR A 255 7.00 -7.57 1.68
CA THR A 255 6.87 -7.33 3.12
C THR A 255 5.53 -7.86 3.64
N LYS A 256 5.55 -8.92 4.42
CA LYS A 256 4.34 -9.39 5.10
C LYS A 256 3.96 -8.39 6.19
N HIS A 257 2.70 -7.97 6.19
CA HIS A 257 2.20 -6.97 7.13
C HIS A 257 0.75 -7.22 7.52
N ARG A 258 0.32 -6.63 8.62
CA ARG A 258 -1.05 -6.74 9.15
C ARG A 258 -1.45 -5.48 9.91
N VAL A 259 -2.75 -5.32 10.13
CA VAL A 259 -3.28 -4.29 11.03
C VAL A 259 -4.08 -4.97 12.13
N ASN A 260 -3.70 -4.73 13.38
CA ASN A 260 -4.43 -5.22 14.53
C ASN A 260 -5.51 -4.21 14.94
N ASN A 261 -6.64 -4.72 15.44
CA ASN A 261 -7.66 -3.90 16.08
C ASN A 261 -7.10 -3.20 17.31
N ARG A 262 -7.57 -1.98 17.55
CA ARG A 262 -7.15 -1.12 18.66
C ARG A 262 -8.37 -0.45 19.31
N GLU A 263 -8.18 -0.01 20.54
CA GLU A 263 -9.18 0.76 21.31
C GLU A 263 -9.25 2.24 20.88
N TRP A 264 -8.52 2.63 19.83
CA TRP A 264 -8.49 3.98 19.26
C TRP A 264 -8.71 3.99 17.77
N GLN A 265 -9.29 5.10 17.33
CA GLN A 265 -9.52 5.39 15.92
C GLN A 265 -8.19 5.53 15.15
N ARG A 266 -8.11 4.90 13.99
CA ARG A 266 -6.96 5.01 13.08
C ARG A 266 -7.43 5.30 11.66
N TYR A 267 -6.83 6.31 11.05
CA TYR A 267 -6.92 6.56 9.62
C TYR A 267 -5.59 6.23 8.94
N SER A 268 -5.67 5.74 7.71
CA SER A 268 -4.48 5.45 6.92
C SER A 268 -4.68 5.83 5.46
N THR A 269 -3.67 6.45 4.87
CA THR A 269 -3.59 6.75 3.44
C THR A 269 -2.55 5.84 2.82
N VAL A 270 -2.94 5.07 1.81
CA VAL A 270 -2.11 4.05 1.18
C VAL A 270 -2.08 4.28 -0.32
N LEU A 271 -0.89 4.34 -0.91
CA LEU A 271 -0.71 4.24 -2.36
C LEU A 271 -0.03 2.91 -2.68
N PHE A 272 -0.79 2.00 -3.29
CA PHE A 272 -0.26 0.81 -3.93
C PHE A 272 0.32 1.21 -5.28
N PHE A 273 1.65 1.19 -5.41
CA PHE A 273 2.34 1.66 -6.59
C PHE A 273 2.59 0.50 -7.55
N GLY A 274 1.67 0.33 -8.50
CA GLY A 274 1.65 -0.77 -9.45
C GLY A 274 2.50 -0.54 -10.69
N VAL A 275 2.72 -1.61 -11.44
CA VAL A 275 3.36 -1.57 -12.76
C VAL A 275 2.36 -1.11 -13.83
N ASN A 276 2.88 -0.76 -15.00
CA ASN A 276 2.07 -0.53 -16.19
C ASN A 276 1.36 -1.83 -16.61
N ASP A 277 0.12 -1.75 -17.05
CA ASP A 277 -0.75 -2.91 -17.27
C ASP A 277 -0.22 -3.92 -18.31
N GLU A 278 0.47 -3.43 -19.32
CA GLU A 278 1.05 -4.26 -20.37
C GLU A 278 2.32 -5.02 -19.94
N ILE A 279 2.90 -4.66 -18.79
CA ILE A 279 4.18 -5.21 -18.36
C ILE A 279 4.03 -6.66 -17.88
N ILE A 280 4.89 -7.53 -18.42
CA ILE A 280 5.11 -8.86 -17.86
C ILE A 280 6.32 -8.77 -16.93
N VAL A 281 6.09 -9.02 -15.64
CA VAL A 281 7.14 -9.00 -14.63
C VAL A 281 7.80 -10.37 -14.58
N GLU A 282 9.10 -10.40 -14.86
CA GLU A 282 9.91 -11.62 -14.82
C GLU A 282 11.24 -11.39 -14.10
N PRO A 283 11.85 -12.42 -13.52
CA PRO A 283 13.15 -12.29 -12.87
C PRO A 283 14.19 -11.66 -13.78
N HIS A 284 14.73 -10.51 -13.39
CA HIS A 284 15.78 -9.85 -14.14
C HIS A 284 17.04 -10.70 -14.10
N GLN A 285 17.69 -10.87 -15.26
CA GLN A 285 18.85 -11.77 -15.45
C GLN A 285 19.99 -11.54 -14.45
N LYS A 286 20.15 -10.32 -13.99
CA LYS A 286 21.12 -9.96 -12.96
C LYS A 286 20.95 -10.74 -11.64
N PHE A 287 19.73 -11.17 -11.32
CA PHE A 287 19.39 -11.86 -10.07
C PHE A 287 19.20 -13.37 -10.27
N VAL A 288 19.43 -13.87 -11.46
CA VAL A 288 19.42 -15.31 -11.76
C VAL A 288 20.85 -15.80 -11.84
N ASP A 289 21.22 -16.77 -11.00
CA ASP A 289 22.55 -17.35 -11.00
C ASP A 289 22.84 -18.00 -12.35
N LYS A 290 24.05 -17.82 -12.84
CA LYS A 290 24.49 -18.39 -14.12
C LYS A 290 24.30 -19.91 -14.16
N GLY A 291 23.51 -20.38 -15.11
CA GLY A 291 23.21 -21.80 -15.29
C GLY A 291 22.13 -22.37 -14.39
N LYS A 292 21.46 -21.54 -13.58
CA LYS A 292 20.29 -21.94 -12.80
C LYS A 292 18.99 -21.43 -13.42
N LEU A 293 17.89 -22.08 -13.08
CA LEU A 293 16.55 -21.59 -13.37
C LEU A 293 16.20 -20.45 -12.41
N ALA A 294 15.36 -19.53 -12.88
CA ALA A 294 14.79 -18.50 -12.01
C ALA A 294 13.85 -19.12 -10.96
N ASN A 295 13.78 -18.50 -9.78
CA ASN A 295 12.91 -18.94 -8.69
C ASN A 295 11.43 -18.64 -8.94
N TYR A 296 11.15 -17.67 -9.82
CA TYR A 296 9.81 -17.20 -10.14
C TYR A 296 9.54 -17.33 -11.63
N SER A 297 8.28 -17.62 -11.97
CA SER A 297 7.78 -17.50 -13.34
C SER A 297 7.41 -16.06 -13.66
N ALA A 298 7.36 -15.72 -14.93
CA ALA A 298 6.82 -14.44 -15.39
C ALA A 298 5.34 -14.31 -15.02
N ILE A 299 4.93 -13.13 -14.56
CA ILE A 299 3.56 -12.84 -14.15
C ILE A 299 3.09 -11.48 -14.66
N LYS A 300 1.79 -11.35 -14.88
CA LYS A 300 1.13 -10.05 -15.04
C LYS A 300 0.52 -9.62 -13.72
N GLN A 301 0.76 -8.38 -13.30
CA GLN A 301 0.23 -7.88 -12.02
C GLN A 301 -1.29 -7.99 -11.96
N ARG A 302 -2.02 -7.63 -13.02
CA ARG A 302 -3.49 -7.73 -13.07
C ARG A 302 -3.99 -9.16 -12.80
N GLU A 303 -3.38 -10.16 -13.42
CA GLU A 303 -3.75 -11.56 -13.22
C GLU A 303 -3.45 -12.01 -11.78
N HIS A 304 -2.31 -11.56 -11.23
CA HIS A 304 -1.95 -11.84 -9.85
C HIS A 304 -2.95 -11.23 -8.87
N ILE A 305 -3.29 -9.93 -9.02
CA ILE A 305 -4.30 -9.24 -8.21
C ILE A 305 -5.63 -10.01 -8.23
N ASN A 306 -6.15 -10.32 -9.43
CA ASN A 306 -7.44 -11.00 -9.57
C ASN A 306 -7.44 -12.37 -8.85
N ASN A 307 -6.35 -13.12 -8.97
CA ASN A 307 -6.22 -14.43 -8.33
C ASN A 307 -6.17 -14.32 -6.80
N GLU A 308 -5.41 -13.38 -6.25
CA GLU A 308 -5.26 -13.22 -4.81
C GLU A 308 -6.53 -12.64 -4.16
N ILE A 309 -7.17 -11.66 -4.80
CA ILE A 309 -8.46 -11.12 -4.32
C ILE A 309 -9.53 -12.20 -4.33
N SER A 310 -9.65 -12.98 -5.42
CA SER A 310 -10.65 -14.07 -5.48
C SER A 310 -10.46 -15.13 -4.40
N LYS A 311 -9.22 -15.41 -4.00
CA LYS A 311 -8.94 -16.31 -2.87
C LYS A 311 -9.36 -15.69 -1.53
N ALA A 312 -9.03 -14.41 -1.33
CA ALA A 312 -9.34 -13.70 -0.09
C ALA A 312 -10.85 -13.47 0.10
N GLU A 313 -11.59 -13.23 -0.99
CA GLU A 313 -13.07 -13.16 -0.96
C GLU A 313 -13.70 -14.48 -0.54
N LYS A 314 -13.24 -15.61 -1.08
CA LYS A 314 -13.72 -16.95 -0.65
C LYS A 314 -13.47 -17.20 0.84
N ASN A 315 -12.32 -16.76 1.36
CA ASN A 315 -12.01 -16.85 2.78
C ASN A 315 -12.95 -16.00 3.63
N ARG A 316 -13.24 -14.75 3.21
CA ARG A 316 -14.20 -13.85 3.88
C ARG A 316 -15.58 -14.48 3.94
N ASP A 317 -16.11 -14.94 2.82
CA ASP A 317 -17.45 -15.49 2.72
C ASP A 317 -17.60 -16.75 3.60
N THR A 318 -16.56 -17.56 3.70
CA THR A 318 -16.52 -18.69 4.63
C THR A 318 -16.52 -18.22 6.09
N SER A 319 -15.80 -17.16 6.41
CA SER A 319 -15.71 -16.61 7.77
C SER A 319 -17.02 -15.95 8.25
N LEU A 320 -17.80 -15.36 7.34
CA LEU A 320 -19.07 -14.70 7.66
C LEU A 320 -20.22 -15.70 7.79
N ASN A 321 -20.15 -16.87 7.15
CA ASN A 321 -21.21 -17.89 7.12
C ASN A 321 -20.97 -19.07 8.08
N GLY A 322 -19.87 -19.12 8.79
CA GLY A 322 -19.50 -20.16 9.78
C GLY A 322 -19.59 -19.65 11.20
#